data_6ff4b7c3597cda568ea07be8499aa8c1
#
_entry.id   6ff4b7c3597cda568ea07be8499aa8c1
#
_cell.length_a   1.000
_cell.length_b   1.000
_cell.length_c   1.000
_cell.angle_alpha   90.00
_cell.angle_beta   90.00
_cell.angle_gamma   90.00
#
_symmetry.space_group_name_H-M   'P 1'
#
loop_
_entity.id
_entity.type
_entity.pdbx_description
1 polymer ?
#
loop_
_entity_poly.entity_id
_entity_poly.type
_entity_poly.pdbx_seq_one_letter_code
_entity_poly.pdbx_strand_id
1 'polypeptide(L)'
;MKVLAGLALVCALFVPAASVSASRGGSGTAAVVPPISWGVADDASKYADDGGSWFYGELAGASLTQNRWTLAFDPANPTAIDELPFIERAAPKAQAAGVRILLSLYSLKGSVHDPNAFCTWVQLVAQTVSQWGIHDYIIWNEPNTRLYWSPQKDASGRDVAAPQYEALLAKCYDVLHATDSAANVIAMGLSPRASTNTSNEPLVFLRDVGKAYRASGRTTPIMDELSVHPYPNPGSPADGPEVGYPNPDRFGVPNLSRVKQAVYDAFNGTGQPTTLNGLTFVIDEIGWQTSTIGMPQYVNAENVRVISEQQQAADLKALTTKYFACDPTVVGVQLFLLVDEKYRNGRDETGKYMGGGWQSGLLTAGDEGVSQPKLAYAQTAPLFAAGRAACTGPLISWAPTKAKKAKRAK
;
A
#
# COMPACT_ATOMS: atom_id res chain seq x y z
N MET A 1 64.03 25.11 -8.51
CA MET A 1 63.00 24.38 -9.20
C MET A 1 61.66 24.69 -8.45
N LYS A 2 60.81 25.48 -9.09
CA LYS A 2 59.54 25.93 -8.53
C LYS A 2 58.43 24.91 -8.92
N VAL A 3 57.74 24.35 -7.96
CA VAL A 3 56.56 23.52 -8.20
C VAL A 3 55.31 24.39 -7.96
N LEU A 4 54.53 24.61 -9.00
CA LEU A 4 53.23 25.27 -8.94
C LEU A 4 52.19 24.28 -8.46
N ALA A 5 51.47 24.63 -7.40
CA ALA A 5 50.25 23.95 -6.94
C ALA A 5 49.04 24.61 -7.62
N GLY A 6 48.34 23.84 -8.44
CA GLY A 6 47.07 24.27 -9.06
C GLY A 6 45.88 24.08 -8.09
N LEU A 7 45.23 25.19 -7.79
CA LEU A 7 44.00 25.22 -6.97
C LEU A 7 42.81 25.00 -7.90
N ALA A 8 42.13 23.86 -7.77
CA ALA A 8 40.84 23.60 -8.47
C ALA A 8 39.68 24.22 -7.67
N LEU A 9 39.06 25.22 -8.25
CA LEU A 9 37.88 25.90 -7.71
C LEU A 9 36.66 25.07 -8.06
N VAL A 10 36.03 24.41 -7.06
CA VAL A 10 34.73 23.74 -7.21
C VAL A 10 33.63 24.79 -6.98
N CYS A 11 32.98 25.20 -8.06
CA CYS A 11 31.74 26.00 -7.96
C CYS A 11 30.59 25.12 -7.55
N ALA A 12 30.18 25.22 -6.30
CA ALA A 12 28.89 24.66 -5.85
C ALA A 12 27.75 25.58 -6.32
N LEU A 13 26.90 25.08 -7.23
CA LEU A 13 25.69 25.74 -7.64
C LEU A 13 24.64 25.52 -6.53
N PHE A 14 24.40 26.55 -5.74
CA PHE A 14 23.22 26.62 -4.86
C PHE A 14 21.98 26.89 -5.71
N VAL A 15 21.06 25.94 -5.76
CA VAL A 15 19.71 26.16 -6.26
C VAL A 15 18.86 26.61 -5.06
N PRO A 16 18.29 27.80 -5.05
CA PRO A 16 17.42 28.24 -3.96
C PRO A 16 16.07 27.50 -4.07
N ALA A 17 15.62 26.91 -2.97
CA ALA A 17 14.27 26.41 -2.83
C ALA A 17 13.27 27.59 -2.95
N ALA A 18 12.44 27.58 -3.98
CA ALA A 18 11.40 28.57 -4.16
C ALA A 18 10.24 28.25 -3.20
N SER A 19 10.05 29.08 -2.18
CA SER A 19 8.83 29.09 -1.38
C SER A 19 7.66 29.60 -2.23
N VAL A 20 6.70 28.73 -2.53
CA VAL A 20 5.48 29.11 -3.25
C VAL A 20 4.50 29.73 -2.25
N SER A 21 4.44 31.04 -2.22
CA SER A 21 3.35 31.78 -1.60
C SER A 21 2.12 31.72 -2.51
N ALA A 22 1.02 31.14 -2.03
CA ALA A 22 -0.24 31.12 -2.76
C ALA A 22 -0.86 32.52 -2.81
N SER A 23 -0.76 33.20 -3.95
CA SER A 23 -1.57 34.41 -4.25
C SER A 23 -2.87 33.98 -4.94
N ARG A 24 -4.00 34.32 -4.33
CA ARG A 24 -5.34 34.23 -4.95
C ARG A 24 -5.42 35.22 -6.11
N GLY A 25 -5.42 34.73 -7.32
CA GLY A 25 -5.68 35.50 -8.53
C GLY A 25 -6.01 34.53 -9.67
N GLY A 26 -7.27 34.55 -10.13
CA GLY A 26 -7.79 33.60 -11.10
C GLY A 26 -7.14 33.73 -12.49
N SER A 27 -6.50 32.65 -12.88
CA SER A 27 -6.38 32.15 -14.25
C SER A 27 -6.21 30.65 -14.08
N GLY A 28 -7.09 29.87 -14.69
CA GLY A 28 -7.13 28.40 -14.49
C GLY A 28 -5.84 27.74 -14.99
N THR A 29 -4.86 27.62 -14.12
CA THR A 29 -3.77 26.66 -14.31
C THR A 29 -4.37 25.28 -14.13
N ALA A 30 -4.35 24.45 -15.17
CA ALA A 30 -4.72 23.05 -15.05
C ALA A 30 -3.95 22.46 -13.85
N ALA A 31 -4.67 21.89 -12.90
CA ALA A 31 -4.05 21.26 -11.73
C ALA A 31 -3.05 20.21 -12.23
N VAL A 32 -1.81 20.31 -11.79
CA VAL A 32 -0.77 19.33 -12.15
C VAL A 32 -1.19 17.99 -11.56
N VAL A 33 -1.46 17.01 -12.42
CA VAL A 33 -1.80 15.66 -12.00
C VAL A 33 -0.53 15.01 -11.46
N PRO A 34 -0.53 14.49 -10.21
CA PRO A 34 0.65 13.84 -9.65
C PRO A 34 1.08 12.63 -10.49
N PRO A 35 2.38 12.31 -10.55
CA PRO A 35 2.85 11.09 -11.20
C PRO A 35 2.29 9.85 -10.52
N ILE A 36 2.34 8.72 -11.19
CA ILE A 36 2.05 7.41 -10.61
C ILE A 36 3.32 6.57 -10.64
N SER A 37 3.61 5.92 -9.52
CA SER A 37 4.73 4.98 -9.41
C SER A 37 4.21 3.55 -9.31
N TRP A 38 4.95 2.61 -9.89
CA TRP A 38 4.64 1.20 -9.87
C TRP A 38 5.71 0.43 -9.11
N GLY A 39 5.29 -0.55 -8.35
CA GLY A 39 6.16 -1.39 -7.55
C GLY A 39 5.51 -2.73 -7.22
N VAL A 40 6.03 -3.38 -6.20
CA VAL A 40 5.53 -4.66 -5.71
C VAL A 40 5.37 -4.65 -4.19
N ALA A 41 4.41 -5.44 -3.69
CA ALA A 41 4.33 -5.83 -2.29
C ALA A 41 4.97 -7.22 -2.18
N ASP A 42 6.25 -7.27 -1.79
CA ASP A 42 7.02 -8.50 -1.77
C ASP A 42 8.19 -8.39 -0.79
N ASP A 43 8.27 -9.28 0.17
CA ASP A 43 9.33 -9.31 1.18
C ASP A 43 10.57 -10.10 0.74
N ALA A 44 10.55 -10.74 -0.44
CA ALA A 44 11.64 -11.60 -0.89
C ALA A 44 12.99 -10.87 -0.93
N SER A 45 13.01 -9.59 -1.36
CA SER A 45 14.23 -8.77 -1.37
C SER A 45 14.82 -8.54 0.02
N LYS A 46 13.95 -8.32 1.02
CA LYS A 46 14.36 -8.08 2.41
C LYS A 46 15.10 -9.28 3.01
N TYR A 47 14.60 -10.50 2.72
CA TYR A 47 15.15 -11.73 3.25
C TYR A 47 16.28 -12.33 2.42
N ALA A 48 16.51 -11.84 1.20
CA ALA A 48 17.55 -12.37 0.30
C ALA A 48 18.95 -12.24 0.88
N ASP A 49 19.79 -13.27 0.69
CA ASP A 49 21.17 -13.31 1.19
C ASP A 49 22.06 -12.27 0.52
N ASP A 50 21.79 -11.94 -0.75
CA ASP A 50 22.47 -10.88 -1.52
C ASP A 50 21.99 -9.45 -1.15
N GLY A 51 21.07 -9.34 -0.18
CA GLY A 51 20.43 -8.08 0.20
C GLY A 51 19.45 -7.56 -0.84
N GLY A 52 18.91 -8.45 -1.68
CA GLY A 52 17.92 -8.12 -2.71
C GLY A 52 18.52 -7.57 -4.01
N SER A 53 19.83 -7.67 -4.22
CA SER A 53 20.48 -7.10 -5.41
C SER A 53 19.92 -7.67 -6.70
N TRP A 54 19.75 -8.99 -6.78
CA TRP A 54 19.07 -9.63 -7.92
C TRP A 54 17.62 -9.13 -8.08
N PHE A 55 16.87 -9.12 -6.98
CA PHE A 55 15.47 -8.69 -6.97
C PHE A 55 15.29 -7.26 -7.51
N TYR A 56 16.17 -6.33 -7.10
CA TYR A 56 16.12 -4.95 -7.58
C TYR A 56 16.52 -4.83 -9.06
N GLY A 57 17.38 -5.72 -9.55
CA GLY A 57 17.65 -5.87 -10.98
C GLY A 57 16.40 -6.26 -11.77
N GLU A 58 15.61 -7.19 -11.25
CA GLU A 58 14.35 -7.62 -11.86
C GLU A 58 13.28 -6.52 -11.78
N LEU A 59 13.20 -5.76 -10.67
CA LEU A 59 12.33 -4.58 -10.60
C LEU A 59 12.68 -3.58 -11.70
N ALA A 60 13.96 -3.27 -11.87
CA ALA A 60 14.41 -2.35 -12.92
C ALA A 60 14.08 -2.88 -14.32
N GLY A 61 14.26 -4.18 -14.58
CA GLY A 61 13.87 -4.85 -15.82
C GLY A 61 12.37 -4.73 -16.13
N ALA A 62 11.53 -4.79 -15.08
CA ALA A 62 10.09 -4.59 -15.17
C ALA A 62 9.67 -3.10 -15.13
N SER A 63 10.61 -2.16 -15.05
CA SER A 63 10.35 -0.72 -14.87
C SER A 63 9.54 -0.39 -13.61
N LEU A 64 9.75 -1.15 -12.54
CA LEU A 64 9.17 -0.95 -11.23
C LEU A 64 10.17 -0.22 -10.33
N THR A 65 9.70 0.73 -9.53
CA THR A 65 10.55 1.65 -8.77
C THR A 65 10.27 1.65 -7.27
N GLN A 66 9.32 0.83 -6.84
CA GLN A 66 8.92 0.75 -5.44
C GLN A 66 8.86 -0.71 -4.98
N ASN A 67 9.11 -0.93 -3.69
CA ASN A 67 8.87 -2.19 -3.03
C ASN A 67 8.24 -1.96 -1.66
N ARG A 68 7.11 -2.59 -1.39
CA ARG A 68 6.49 -2.60 -0.06
C ARG A 68 7.02 -3.79 0.73
N TRP A 69 7.64 -3.52 1.87
CA TRP A 69 8.02 -4.52 2.86
C TRP A 69 7.03 -4.55 4.01
N THR A 70 6.87 -5.70 4.60
CA THR A 70 6.19 -5.85 5.90
C THR A 70 7.22 -5.81 7.02
N LEU A 71 6.83 -5.27 8.17
CA LEU A 71 7.63 -5.31 9.39
C LEU A 71 6.72 -5.53 10.58
N ALA A 72 6.99 -6.62 11.31
CA ALA A 72 6.13 -7.06 12.39
C ALA A 72 6.56 -6.45 13.74
N PHE A 73 5.59 -5.88 14.45
CA PHE A 73 5.73 -5.54 15.86
C PHE A 73 5.54 -6.78 16.72
N ASP A 74 6.48 -7.09 17.62
CA ASP A 74 6.30 -8.09 18.66
C ASP A 74 5.95 -7.41 20.00
N PRO A 75 4.72 -7.57 20.51
CA PRO A 75 4.34 -7.02 21.81
C PRO A 75 5.16 -7.57 22.99
N ALA A 76 5.78 -8.74 22.83
CA ALA A 76 6.67 -9.31 23.83
C ALA A 76 8.07 -8.66 23.84
N ASN A 77 8.45 -8.00 22.75
CA ASN A 77 9.73 -7.32 22.58
C ASN A 77 9.55 -5.90 22.00
N PRO A 78 8.81 -5.00 22.66
CA PRO A 78 8.35 -3.73 22.08
C PRO A 78 9.47 -2.69 21.86
N THR A 79 10.68 -2.97 22.33
CA THR A 79 11.85 -2.07 22.22
C THR A 79 12.88 -2.55 21.18
N ALA A 80 12.58 -3.58 20.41
CA ALA A 80 13.46 -4.11 19.38
C ALA A 80 12.75 -4.17 18.02
N ILE A 81 13.56 -4.20 16.97
CA ILE A 81 13.15 -4.51 15.60
C ILE A 81 13.71 -5.89 15.30
N ASP A 82 12.88 -6.93 15.45
CA ASP A 82 13.35 -8.32 15.33
C ASP A 82 13.96 -8.60 13.95
N GLU A 83 13.47 -7.93 12.91
CA GLU A 83 13.94 -8.07 11.53
C GLU A 83 15.08 -7.11 11.16
N LEU A 84 15.66 -6.39 12.11
CA LEU A 84 16.69 -5.39 11.85
C LEU A 84 17.88 -5.92 11.02
N PRO A 85 18.42 -7.13 11.26
CA PRO A 85 19.54 -7.65 10.47
C PRO A 85 19.22 -7.81 8.97
N PHE A 86 17.97 -8.10 8.62
CA PHE A 86 17.53 -8.17 7.23
C PHE A 86 17.43 -6.78 6.61
N ILE A 87 16.88 -5.82 7.35
CA ILE A 87 16.75 -4.44 6.90
C ILE A 87 18.13 -3.81 6.68
N GLU A 88 19.06 -3.96 7.62
CA GLU A 88 20.43 -3.43 7.51
C GLU A 88 21.17 -3.97 6.28
N ARG A 89 20.88 -5.21 5.89
CA ARG A 89 21.45 -5.81 4.68
C ARG A 89 20.79 -5.31 3.41
N ALA A 90 19.45 -5.18 3.40
CA ALA A 90 18.67 -4.93 2.19
C ALA A 90 18.45 -3.43 1.89
N ALA A 91 18.24 -2.60 2.91
CA ALA A 91 17.91 -1.18 2.71
C ALA A 91 19.00 -0.37 1.97
N PRO A 92 20.31 -0.52 2.28
CA PRO A 92 21.34 0.14 1.49
C PRO A 92 21.37 -0.28 0.02
N LYS A 93 20.99 -1.53 -0.28
CA LYS A 93 20.91 -2.05 -1.65
C LYS A 93 19.73 -1.49 -2.40
N ALA A 94 18.57 -1.40 -1.75
CA ALA A 94 17.39 -0.74 -2.30
C ALA A 94 17.67 0.73 -2.62
N GLN A 95 18.28 1.46 -1.69
CA GLN A 95 18.69 2.85 -1.87
C GLN A 95 19.66 3.01 -3.06
N ALA A 96 20.68 2.16 -3.14
CA ALA A 96 21.65 2.20 -4.25
C ALA A 96 21.01 1.87 -5.60
N ALA A 97 19.98 1.02 -5.62
CA ALA A 97 19.20 0.69 -6.80
C ALA A 97 18.13 1.75 -7.16
N GLY A 98 17.96 2.79 -6.35
CA GLY A 98 16.91 3.81 -6.53
C GLY A 98 15.49 3.29 -6.28
N VAL A 99 15.36 2.19 -5.55
CA VAL A 99 14.05 1.61 -5.19
C VAL A 99 13.53 2.26 -3.92
N ARG A 100 12.35 2.88 -4.00
CA ARG A 100 11.64 3.46 -2.87
C ARG A 100 10.97 2.34 -2.07
N ILE A 101 11.28 2.26 -0.78
CA ILE A 101 10.69 1.28 0.12
C ILE A 101 9.49 1.90 0.85
N LEU A 102 8.36 1.18 0.86
CA LEU A 102 7.20 1.46 1.70
C LEU A 102 7.17 0.41 2.82
N LEU A 103 7.17 0.84 4.09
CA LEU A 103 7.10 -0.08 5.23
C LEU A 103 5.68 -0.24 5.74
N SER A 104 5.12 -1.44 5.64
CA SER A 104 3.86 -1.80 6.26
C SER A 104 4.11 -2.31 7.68
N LEU A 105 3.72 -1.51 8.67
CA LEU A 105 4.00 -1.71 10.08
C LEU A 105 2.76 -2.22 10.80
N TYR A 106 2.77 -3.47 11.27
CA TYR A 106 1.64 -4.08 11.98
C TYR A 106 2.09 -5.25 12.87
N SER A 107 1.19 -5.82 13.66
CA SER A 107 1.49 -6.99 14.50
C SER A 107 0.91 -8.26 13.90
N LEU A 108 1.75 -9.29 13.70
CA LEU A 108 1.32 -10.60 13.21
C LEU A 108 0.66 -11.47 14.30
N LYS A 109 0.91 -11.18 15.57
CA LYS A 109 0.43 -12.00 16.72
C LYS A 109 -0.90 -11.51 17.29
N GLY A 110 -1.66 -10.76 16.52
CA GLY A 110 -2.95 -10.24 16.94
C GLY A 110 -2.98 -8.72 17.04
N SER A 111 -3.99 -8.20 17.72
CA SER A 111 -4.19 -6.77 17.79
C SER A 111 -3.34 -6.14 18.87
N VAL A 112 -2.69 -5.05 18.54
CA VAL A 112 -2.11 -4.17 19.55
C VAL A 112 -3.21 -3.25 20.05
N HIS A 113 -3.54 -3.40 21.32
CA HIS A 113 -4.55 -2.56 21.97
C HIS A 113 -3.94 -1.32 22.65
N ASP A 114 -2.62 -1.28 22.80
CA ASP A 114 -1.89 -0.13 23.33
C ASP A 114 -1.21 0.68 22.23
N PRO A 115 -1.80 1.81 21.82
CA PRO A 115 -1.20 2.70 20.85
C PRO A 115 0.17 3.27 21.28
N ASN A 116 0.44 3.31 22.60
CA ASN A 116 1.70 3.87 23.08
C ASN A 116 2.86 2.93 22.75
N ALA A 117 2.72 1.65 23.09
CA ALA A 117 3.78 0.66 22.81
C ALA A 117 4.06 0.55 21.31
N PHE A 118 3.02 0.42 20.50
CA PHE A 118 3.17 0.31 19.03
C PHE A 118 3.79 1.57 18.43
N CYS A 119 3.27 2.76 18.71
CA CYS A 119 3.80 3.99 18.10
C CYS A 119 5.20 4.37 18.63
N THR A 120 5.58 3.94 19.84
CA THR A 120 6.98 4.05 20.31
C THR A 120 7.90 3.14 19.50
N TRP A 121 7.46 1.93 19.18
CA TRP A 121 8.21 1.05 18.29
C TRP A 121 8.28 1.61 16.86
N VAL A 122 7.19 2.17 16.33
CA VAL A 122 7.17 2.87 15.04
C VAL A 122 8.18 4.03 15.02
N GLN A 123 8.32 4.76 16.13
CA GLN A 123 9.35 5.79 16.29
C GLN A 123 10.77 5.21 16.17
N LEU A 124 11.03 4.10 16.86
CA LEU A 124 12.32 3.40 16.77
C LEU A 124 12.61 2.95 15.33
N VAL A 125 11.61 2.39 14.64
CA VAL A 125 11.74 2.01 13.23
C VAL A 125 12.12 3.23 12.39
N ALA A 126 11.37 4.34 12.49
CA ALA A 126 11.63 5.55 11.70
C ALA A 126 13.04 6.12 11.96
N GLN A 127 13.47 6.20 13.21
CA GLN A 127 14.82 6.62 13.59
C GLN A 127 15.91 5.75 12.97
N THR A 128 15.61 4.45 12.82
CA THR A 128 16.56 3.48 12.27
C THR A 128 16.63 3.53 10.75
N VAL A 129 15.48 3.57 10.07
CA VAL A 129 15.44 3.35 8.61
C VAL A 129 15.56 4.62 7.78
N SER A 130 15.32 5.81 8.35
CA SER A 130 15.38 7.09 7.64
C SER A 130 16.78 7.38 7.05
N GLN A 131 17.84 6.85 7.65
CA GLN A 131 19.22 6.95 7.12
C GLN A 131 19.38 6.32 5.73
N TRP A 132 18.50 5.40 5.33
CA TRP A 132 18.47 4.75 4.01
C TRP A 132 17.41 5.34 3.08
N GLY A 133 16.84 6.52 3.43
CA GLY A 133 15.82 7.19 2.62
C GLY A 133 14.46 6.51 2.66
N ILE A 134 14.17 5.72 3.69
CA ILE A 134 12.88 5.09 3.91
C ILE A 134 12.04 6.01 4.79
N HIS A 135 11.00 6.60 4.20
CA HIS A 135 10.15 7.61 4.82
C HIS A 135 8.65 7.33 4.64
N ASP A 136 8.30 6.23 3.97
CA ASP A 136 6.91 5.83 3.72
C ASP A 136 6.48 4.76 4.72
N TYR A 137 5.53 5.09 5.58
CA TYR A 137 5.07 4.23 6.67
C TYR A 137 3.58 3.91 6.53
N ILE A 138 3.26 2.68 6.14
CA ILE A 138 1.88 2.18 6.11
C ILE A 138 1.53 1.72 7.52
N ILE A 139 0.58 2.38 8.16
CA ILE A 139 0.18 2.07 9.53
C ILE A 139 -0.94 1.04 9.51
N TRP A 140 -0.56 -0.18 9.85
CA TRP A 140 -1.35 -1.39 9.87
C TRP A 140 -1.61 -2.01 8.50
N ASN A 141 -2.17 -3.24 8.53
CA ASN A 141 -2.64 -4.01 7.37
C ASN A 141 -4.06 -4.49 7.65
N GLU A 142 -4.99 -4.20 6.76
CA GLU A 142 -6.39 -4.63 6.78
C GLU A 142 -7.09 -4.54 8.14
N PRO A 143 -7.06 -3.39 8.85
CA PRO A 143 -7.61 -3.26 10.20
C PRO A 143 -9.13 -3.49 10.27
N ASN A 144 -9.82 -3.51 9.13
CA ASN A 144 -11.23 -3.86 9.03
C ASN A 144 -11.49 -5.37 9.07
N THR A 145 -10.46 -6.21 9.08
CA THR A 145 -10.60 -7.67 9.12
C THR A 145 -10.18 -8.26 10.45
N ARG A 146 -10.87 -9.33 10.87
CA ARG A 146 -10.54 -10.03 12.12
C ARG A 146 -9.15 -10.69 12.10
N LEU A 147 -8.61 -10.94 10.92
CA LEU A 147 -7.29 -11.56 10.77
C LEU A 147 -6.20 -10.66 11.36
N TYR A 148 -6.30 -9.36 11.11
CA TYR A 148 -5.27 -8.39 11.49
C TYR A 148 -5.66 -7.49 12.67
N TRP A 149 -6.95 -7.40 13.02
CA TRP A 149 -7.42 -6.62 14.16
C TRP A 149 -8.57 -7.34 14.88
N SER A 150 -8.41 -7.67 16.15
CA SER A 150 -9.43 -8.38 16.94
C SER A 150 -9.47 -7.83 18.38
N PRO A 151 -10.65 -7.61 18.96
CA PRO A 151 -11.96 -7.81 18.34
C PRO A 151 -12.32 -6.68 17.36
N GLN A 152 -13.14 -7.01 16.35
CA GLN A 152 -13.74 -6.02 15.46
C GLN A 152 -14.97 -5.36 16.09
N LYS A 153 -15.74 -6.16 16.83
CA LYS A 153 -17.02 -5.77 17.45
C LYS A 153 -17.09 -6.23 18.90
N ASP A 154 -17.77 -5.46 19.74
CA ASP A 154 -18.09 -5.86 21.10
C ASP A 154 -19.26 -6.87 21.15
N ALA A 155 -19.61 -7.29 22.37
CA ALA A 155 -20.69 -8.25 22.60
C ALA A 155 -22.07 -7.74 22.14
N SER A 156 -22.25 -6.44 21.98
CA SER A 156 -23.47 -5.82 21.46
C SER A 156 -23.48 -5.70 19.93
N GLY A 157 -22.39 -6.09 19.25
CA GLY A 157 -22.22 -5.96 17.80
C GLY A 157 -21.76 -4.58 17.34
N ARG A 158 -21.39 -3.68 18.27
CA ARG A 158 -20.89 -2.35 17.95
C ARG A 158 -19.43 -2.45 17.52
N ASP A 159 -19.04 -1.70 16.47
CA ASP A 159 -17.66 -1.58 16.03
C ASP A 159 -16.79 -0.97 17.14
N VAL A 160 -15.74 -1.69 17.53
CA VAL A 160 -14.72 -1.23 18.47
C VAL A 160 -13.35 -1.10 17.80
N ALA A 161 -13.15 -1.72 16.65
CA ALA A 161 -11.88 -1.67 15.93
C ALA A 161 -11.62 -0.30 15.31
N ALA A 162 -12.62 0.32 14.67
CA ALA A 162 -12.44 1.62 14.02
C ALA A 162 -12.01 2.74 14.98
N PRO A 163 -12.63 2.95 16.17
CA PRO A 163 -12.16 3.96 17.10
C PRO A 163 -10.80 3.63 17.73
N GLN A 164 -10.49 2.35 17.95
CA GLN A 164 -9.17 1.94 18.43
C GLN A 164 -8.08 2.19 17.38
N TYR A 165 -8.38 1.89 16.12
CA TYR A 165 -7.47 2.13 15.00
C TYR A 165 -7.25 3.63 14.77
N GLU A 166 -8.32 4.44 14.84
CA GLU A 166 -8.19 5.90 14.73
C GLU A 166 -7.23 6.47 15.78
N ALA A 167 -7.38 6.07 17.04
CA ALA A 167 -6.52 6.52 18.12
C ALA A 167 -5.06 6.10 17.93
N LEU A 168 -4.82 4.87 17.43
CA LEU A 168 -3.48 4.39 17.09
C LEU A 168 -2.90 5.19 15.93
N LEU A 169 -3.65 5.36 14.84
CA LEU A 169 -3.19 6.06 13.64
C LEU A 169 -2.84 7.53 13.95
N ALA A 170 -3.71 8.24 14.69
CA ALA A 170 -3.50 9.62 15.09
C ALA A 170 -2.21 9.79 15.90
N LYS A 171 -1.96 8.88 16.84
CA LYS A 171 -0.75 8.89 17.65
C LYS A 171 0.50 8.60 16.82
N CYS A 172 0.48 7.55 15.96
CA CYS A 172 1.61 7.21 15.10
C CYS A 172 1.91 8.34 14.10
N TYR A 173 0.88 9.02 13.57
CA TYR A 173 1.04 10.20 12.72
C TYR A 173 1.87 11.28 13.41
N ASP A 174 1.47 11.67 14.64
CA ASP A 174 2.16 12.70 15.39
C ASP A 174 3.62 12.31 15.71
N VAL A 175 3.82 11.05 16.09
CA VAL A 175 5.16 10.52 16.42
C VAL A 175 6.05 10.49 15.19
N LEU A 176 5.54 10.02 14.05
CA LEU A 176 6.32 9.94 12.80
C LEU A 176 6.73 11.33 12.30
N HIS A 177 5.80 12.28 12.22
CA HIS A 177 6.11 13.64 11.78
C HIS A 177 7.02 14.41 12.74
N ALA A 178 7.00 14.05 14.06
CA ALA A 178 7.95 14.60 15.03
C ALA A 178 9.35 13.98 14.92
N THR A 179 9.46 12.75 14.40
CA THR A 179 10.70 11.98 14.35
C THR A 179 11.42 12.11 13.01
N ASP A 180 10.66 12.10 11.93
CA ASP A 180 11.13 12.11 10.54
C ASP A 180 10.39 13.21 9.78
N SER A 181 11.07 14.30 9.47
CA SER A 181 10.47 15.45 8.76
C SER A 181 10.05 15.14 7.31
N ALA A 182 10.52 14.01 6.76
CA ALA A 182 10.15 13.53 5.44
C ALA A 182 9.08 12.42 5.49
N ALA A 183 8.59 12.09 6.69
CA ALA A 183 7.60 11.02 6.85
C ALA A 183 6.36 11.21 5.97
N ASN A 184 5.96 10.15 5.31
CA ASN A 184 4.69 9.99 4.61
C ASN A 184 3.90 8.90 5.32
N VAL A 185 2.85 9.27 6.02
CA VAL A 185 2.03 8.37 6.82
C VAL A 185 0.86 7.88 5.98
N ILE A 186 0.91 6.61 5.61
CA ILE A 186 -0.08 5.95 4.76
C ILE A 186 -0.99 5.11 5.65
N ALA A 187 -2.30 5.29 5.55
CA ALA A 187 -3.25 4.64 6.44
C ALA A 187 -3.85 3.38 5.83
N MET A 188 -4.06 2.38 6.65
CA MET A 188 -4.98 1.25 6.58
C MET A 188 -4.52 0.00 5.80
N GLY A 189 -4.08 0.05 4.54
CA GLY A 189 -4.08 -1.16 3.71
C GLY A 189 -5.47 -1.81 3.73
N LEU A 190 -6.52 -1.06 3.36
CA LEU A 190 -7.91 -1.44 3.60
C LEU A 190 -8.32 -2.63 2.75
N SER A 191 -8.76 -3.74 3.40
CA SER A 191 -9.30 -4.91 2.69
C SER A 191 -10.56 -4.57 1.90
N PRO A 192 -10.78 -5.12 0.69
CA PRO A 192 -11.92 -4.77 -0.16
C PRO A 192 -13.26 -5.26 0.37
N ARG A 193 -13.25 -6.17 1.34
CA ARG A 193 -14.43 -6.82 1.91
C ARG A 193 -14.19 -7.29 3.34
N ALA A 194 -15.25 -7.50 4.09
CA ALA A 194 -15.17 -8.27 5.33
C ALA A 194 -14.72 -9.71 5.04
N SER A 195 -13.73 -10.20 5.76
CA SER A 195 -13.23 -11.59 5.63
C SER A 195 -14.18 -12.62 6.25
N THR A 196 -14.95 -12.20 7.26
CA THR A 196 -15.95 -13.02 7.97
C THR A 196 -17.12 -12.15 8.40
N ASN A 197 -18.20 -12.75 8.88
CA ASN A 197 -19.33 -12.02 9.46
C ASN A 197 -18.98 -11.24 10.76
N THR A 198 -17.83 -11.53 11.34
CA THR A 198 -17.31 -10.81 12.52
C THR A 198 -16.32 -9.71 12.16
N SER A 199 -15.96 -9.55 10.89
CA SER A 199 -15.18 -8.43 10.38
C SER A 199 -16.08 -7.24 10.04
N ASN A 200 -15.48 -6.06 9.87
CA ASN A 200 -16.20 -4.87 9.42
C ASN A 200 -16.13 -4.75 7.89
N GLU A 201 -17.26 -4.36 7.28
CA GLU A 201 -17.23 -3.96 5.87
C GLU A 201 -16.37 -2.70 5.70
N PRO A 202 -15.49 -2.65 4.69
CA PRO A 202 -14.45 -1.63 4.62
C PRO A 202 -14.96 -0.20 4.61
N LEU A 203 -16.01 0.09 3.85
CA LEU A 203 -16.49 1.47 3.75
C LEU A 203 -17.32 1.90 4.97
N VAL A 204 -17.86 0.94 5.73
CA VAL A 204 -18.44 1.19 7.06
C VAL A 204 -17.31 1.50 8.04
N PHE A 205 -16.26 0.66 8.10
CA PHE A 205 -15.10 0.86 8.94
C PHE A 205 -14.46 2.24 8.72
N LEU A 206 -14.22 2.62 7.45
CA LEU A 206 -13.63 3.93 7.11
C LEU A 206 -14.49 5.11 7.60
N ARG A 207 -15.83 5.02 7.47
CA ARG A 207 -16.74 6.04 8.01
C ARG A 207 -16.74 6.06 9.54
N ASP A 208 -16.58 4.90 10.18
CA ASP A 208 -16.53 4.79 11.65
C ASP A 208 -15.19 5.33 12.20
N VAL A 209 -14.07 5.17 11.49
CA VAL A 209 -12.82 5.91 11.75
C VAL A 209 -13.07 7.43 11.68
N GLY A 210 -13.77 7.92 10.67
CA GLY A 210 -14.14 9.33 10.57
C GLY A 210 -15.04 9.83 11.71
N LYS A 211 -15.97 8.98 12.21
CA LYS A 211 -16.78 9.32 13.40
C LYS A 211 -15.90 9.43 14.65
N ALA A 212 -14.95 8.50 14.83
CA ALA A 212 -14.01 8.52 15.95
C ALA A 212 -13.14 9.78 15.89
N TYR A 213 -12.61 10.11 14.71
CA TYR A 213 -11.83 11.34 14.50
C TYR A 213 -12.61 12.60 14.90
N ARG A 214 -13.90 12.70 14.52
CA ARG A 214 -14.74 13.84 14.92
C ARG A 214 -15.01 13.87 16.41
N ALA A 215 -15.18 12.69 17.02
CA ALA A 215 -15.42 12.56 18.46
C ALA A 215 -14.18 12.88 19.30
N SER A 216 -12.97 12.65 18.77
CA SER A 216 -11.71 12.99 19.45
C SER A 216 -11.47 14.51 19.56
N GLY A 217 -12.17 15.32 18.77
CA GLY A 217 -11.97 16.77 18.70
C GLY A 217 -10.68 17.18 17.97
N ARG A 218 -9.98 16.24 17.33
CA ARG A 218 -8.74 16.50 16.58
C ARG A 218 -9.00 17.41 15.38
N THR A 219 -8.08 18.33 15.14
CA THR A 219 -8.13 19.32 14.05
C THR A 219 -6.96 19.20 13.05
N THR A 220 -6.02 18.27 13.32
CA THR A 220 -4.84 17.99 12.48
C THR A 220 -5.01 16.67 11.77
N PRO A 221 -4.34 16.42 10.64
CA PRO A 221 -4.43 15.15 9.91
C PRO A 221 -4.04 13.93 10.77
N ILE A 222 -4.47 12.75 10.33
CA ILE A 222 -4.05 11.44 10.86
C ILE A 222 -3.39 10.57 9.79
N MET A 223 -3.42 11.01 8.52
CA MET A 223 -2.76 10.37 7.38
C MET A 223 -2.44 11.40 6.30
N ASP A 224 -1.38 11.15 5.54
CA ASP A 224 -1.02 11.88 4.33
C ASP A 224 -1.60 11.20 3.10
N GLU A 225 -1.65 9.87 3.08
CA GLU A 225 -2.23 9.05 2.03
C GLU A 225 -3.10 7.92 2.61
N LEU A 226 -4.00 7.40 1.80
CA LEU A 226 -4.81 6.23 2.14
C LEU A 226 -4.44 5.06 1.27
N SER A 227 -4.10 3.91 1.86
CA SER A 227 -3.86 2.68 1.10
C SER A 227 -5.04 1.72 1.12
N VAL A 228 -5.20 1.00 0.01
CA VAL A 228 -6.32 0.08 -0.22
C VAL A 228 -5.89 -1.14 -1.06
N HIS A 229 -6.53 -2.28 -0.83
CA HIS A 229 -6.34 -3.55 -1.55
C HIS A 229 -7.56 -3.87 -2.43
N PRO A 230 -7.71 -3.30 -3.63
CA PRO A 230 -8.93 -3.45 -4.43
C PRO A 230 -8.98 -4.77 -5.21
N TYR A 231 -8.68 -5.90 -4.55
CA TYR A 231 -8.79 -7.22 -5.18
C TYR A 231 -10.17 -7.46 -5.80
N PRO A 232 -10.24 -8.25 -6.88
CA PRO A 232 -11.52 -8.58 -7.51
C PRO A 232 -12.43 -9.38 -6.56
N ASN A 233 -13.74 -9.36 -6.86
CA ASN A 233 -14.73 -10.11 -6.09
C ASN A 233 -14.58 -11.62 -6.35
N PRO A 234 -14.16 -12.44 -5.37
CA PRO A 234 -13.94 -13.88 -5.55
C PRO A 234 -15.24 -14.66 -5.83
N GLY A 235 -16.41 -14.08 -5.57
CA GLY A 235 -17.69 -14.67 -5.90
C GLY A 235 -18.21 -14.37 -7.31
N SER A 236 -17.46 -13.60 -8.11
CA SER A 236 -17.80 -13.32 -9.51
C SER A 236 -17.36 -14.48 -10.42
N PRO A 237 -18.08 -14.75 -11.51
CA PRO A 237 -17.62 -15.67 -12.55
C PRO A 237 -16.48 -15.12 -13.40
N ALA A 238 -16.24 -13.79 -13.39
CA ALA A 238 -15.14 -13.10 -14.01
C ALA A 238 -14.15 -12.59 -12.96
N ASP A 239 -12.90 -12.39 -13.34
CA ASP A 239 -11.80 -12.09 -12.41
C ASP A 239 -11.05 -10.80 -12.75
N GLY A 240 -11.34 -10.16 -13.88
CA GLY A 240 -10.61 -8.98 -14.35
C GLY A 240 -10.79 -7.74 -13.47
N PRO A 241 -10.00 -6.69 -13.73
CA PRO A 241 -10.08 -5.43 -12.98
C PRO A 241 -11.40 -4.66 -13.16
N GLU A 242 -12.25 -5.06 -14.14
CA GLU A 242 -13.61 -4.55 -14.31
C GLU A 242 -14.61 -5.12 -13.30
N VAL A 243 -14.22 -6.18 -12.58
CA VAL A 243 -15.10 -6.87 -11.63
C VAL A 243 -15.17 -6.13 -10.31
N GLY A 244 -16.33 -5.59 -10.02
CA GLY A 244 -16.62 -4.92 -8.76
C GLY A 244 -17.45 -5.78 -7.80
N TYR A 245 -17.80 -5.18 -6.67
CA TYR A 245 -18.63 -5.80 -5.65
C TYR A 245 -20.06 -5.29 -5.74
N PRO A 246 -21.09 -6.19 -5.69
CA PRO A 246 -22.48 -5.78 -5.62
C PRO A 246 -22.80 -5.03 -4.31
N ASN A 247 -22.22 -5.47 -3.19
CA ASN A 247 -22.39 -4.81 -1.89
C ASN A 247 -21.80 -3.38 -1.96
N PRO A 248 -22.60 -2.33 -1.65
CA PRO A 248 -22.15 -0.93 -1.73
C PRO A 248 -21.08 -0.56 -0.70
N ASP A 249 -20.92 -1.34 0.37
CA ASP A 249 -19.91 -1.12 1.40
C ASP A 249 -18.60 -1.86 1.14
N ARG A 250 -18.48 -2.49 -0.04
CA ARG A 250 -17.27 -3.15 -0.59
C ARG A 250 -16.77 -2.44 -1.82
N PHE A 251 -15.51 -2.70 -2.15
CA PHE A 251 -14.90 -2.11 -3.34
C PHE A 251 -13.89 -3.08 -4.01
N GLY A 252 -13.77 -2.96 -5.30
CA GLY A 252 -12.69 -3.47 -6.13
C GLY A 252 -12.20 -2.33 -7.01
N VAL A 253 -11.37 -2.63 -7.99
CA VAL A 253 -10.82 -1.63 -8.92
C VAL A 253 -11.89 -0.67 -9.48
N PRO A 254 -13.01 -1.14 -10.05
CA PRO A 254 -14.01 -0.23 -10.65
C PRO A 254 -14.87 0.51 -9.63
N ASN A 255 -14.71 0.20 -8.35
CA ASN A 255 -15.50 0.79 -7.26
C ASN A 255 -14.71 1.83 -6.43
N LEU A 256 -13.52 2.29 -6.85
CA LEU A 256 -12.73 3.28 -6.10
C LEU A 256 -13.48 4.59 -5.83
N SER A 257 -14.45 4.94 -6.68
CA SER A 257 -15.35 6.06 -6.42
C SER A 257 -16.13 5.93 -5.09
N ARG A 258 -16.41 4.69 -4.65
CA ARG A 258 -17.07 4.44 -3.35
C ARG A 258 -16.11 4.72 -2.18
N VAL A 259 -14.82 4.41 -2.34
CA VAL A 259 -13.79 4.73 -1.34
C VAL A 259 -13.64 6.24 -1.22
N LYS A 260 -13.59 6.96 -2.36
CA LYS A 260 -13.57 8.44 -2.38
C LYS A 260 -14.77 9.03 -1.65
N GLN A 261 -15.97 8.46 -1.87
CA GLN A 261 -17.18 8.89 -1.17
C GLN A 261 -17.11 8.61 0.32
N ALA A 262 -16.61 7.45 0.74
CA ALA A 262 -16.46 7.11 2.16
C ALA A 262 -15.45 8.03 2.86
N VAL A 263 -14.33 8.36 2.21
CA VAL A 263 -13.37 9.39 2.69
C VAL A 263 -14.05 10.75 2.83
N TYR A 264 -14.83 11.16 1.85
CA TYR A 264 -15.56 12.42 1.90
C TYR A 264 -16.57 12.43 3.06
N ASP A 265 -17.36 11.35 3.21
CA ASP A 265 -18.32 11.20 4.30
C ASP A 265 -17.64 11.24 5.68
N ALA A 266 -16.47 10.62 5.79
CA ALA A 266 -15.68 10.55 7.01
C ALA A 266 -15.06 11.91 7.41
N PHE A 267 -14.45 12.63 6.47
CA PHE A 267 -13.53 13.72 6.81
C PHE A 267 -13.86 15.08 6.22
N ASN A 268 -14.86 15.21 5.34
CA ASN A 268 -15.22 16.51 4.79
C ASN A 268 -15.56 17.52 5.88
N GLY A 269 -14.95 18.70 5.81
CA GLY A 269 -15.12 19.75 6.81
C GLY A 269 -14.39 19.51 8.14
N THR A 270 -13.38 18.64 8.15
CA THR A 270 -12.47 18.41 9.29
C THR A 270 -11.05 18.85 8.95
N GLY A 271 -10.09 18.65 9.87
CA GLY A 271 -8.68 18.89 9.62
C GLY A 271 -7.99 17.82 8.77
N GLN A 272 -8.61 16.63 8.60
CA GLN A 272 -8.10 15.60 7.70
C GLN A 272 -8.49 15.90 6.25
N PRO A 273 -7.53 16.01 5.31
CA PRO A 273 -7.82 16.16 3.88
C PRO A 273 -8.66 15.01 3.32
N THR A 274 -9.43 15.34 2.27
CA THR A 274 -10.13 14.38 1.40
C THR A 274 -9.52 14.41 0.01
N THR A 275 -9.97 13.55 -0.90
CA THR A 275 -9.50 13.57 -2.30
C THR A 275 -9.83 14.84 -3.06
N LEU A 276 -10.69 15.70 -2.53
CA LEU A 276 -10.97 17.01 -3.10
C LEU A 276 -9.95 18.09 -2.74
N ASN A 277 -9.17 17.86 -1.70
CA ASN A 277 -8.21 18.81 -1.15
C ASN A 277 -6.86 18.18 -0.81
N GLY A 278 -6.45 17.16 -1.58
CA GLY A 278 -5.07 16.71 -1.62
C GLY A 278 -4.79 15.29 -1.17
N LEU A 279 -5.73 14.59 -0.51
CA LEU A 279 -5.51 13.18 -0.14
C LEU A 279 -5.40 12.32 -1.40
N THR A 280 -4.35 11.50 -1.47
CA THR A 280 -4.09 10.55 -2.54
C THR A 280 -4.20 9.11 -2.07
N PHE A 281 -4.25 8.19 -3.03
CA PHE A 281 -4.34 6.75 -2.77
C PHE A 281 -3.09 6.02 -3.19
N VAL A 282 -2.67 5.09 -2.35
CA VAL A 282 -1.74 4.01 -2.68
C VAL A 282 -2.53 2.70 -2.78
N ILE A 283 -2.40 2.01 -3.89
CA ILE A 283 -2.86 0.64 -4.04
C ILE A 283 -1.70 -0.23 -3.57
N ASP A 284 -1.69 -0.59 -2.30
CA ASP A 284 -0.53 -1.24 -1.70
C ASP A 284 -0.55 -2.77 -1.79
N GLU A 285 -1.65 -3.34 -2.32
CA GLU A 285 -1.73 -4.72 -2.81
C GLU A 285 -2.76 -4.86 -3.92
N ILE A 286 -2.37 -5.47 -5.03
CA ILE A 286 -3.26 -5.94 -6.10
C ILE A 286 -2.57 -7.03 -6.92
N GLY A 287 -3.25 -8.12 -7.23
CA GLY A 287 -2.68 -9.19 -8.05
C GLY A 287 -3.69 -10.26 -8.43
N TRP A 288 -3.27 -11.12 -9.32
CA TRP A 288 -4.02 -12.29 -9.79
C TRP A 288 -3.13 -13.51 -9.76
N GLN A 289 -3.62 -14.56 -9.17
CA GLN A 289 -2.91 -15.82 -9.08
C GLN A 289 -2.97 -16.57 -10.41
N THR A 290 -1.82 -16.98 -10.92
CA THR A 290 -1.74 -17.76 -12.15
C THR A 290 -1.78 -19.26 -11.89
N SER A 291 -2.07 -20.03 -12.93
CA SER A 291 -2.10 -21.49 -12.90
C SER A 291 -0.75 -22.08 -12.50
N THR A 292 -0.80 -23.06 -11.64
CA THR A 292 0.34 -23.90 -11.21
C THR A 292 0.36 -25.25 -11.94
N ILE A 293 -0.08 -25.28 -13.20
CA ILE A 293 -0.10 -26.50 -14.03
C ILE A 293 1.31 -27.09 -14.06
N GLY A 294 1.43 -28.39 -13.76
CA GLY A 294 2.70 -29.09 -13.65
C GLY A 294 3.40 -28.95 -12.27
N MET A 295 2.82 -28.20 -11.34
CA MET A 295 3.32 -28.05 -9.97
C MET A 295 2.23 -28.49 -8.96
N PRO A 296 1.88 -29.78 -8.89
CA PRO A 296 0.75 -30.26 -8.08
C PRO A 296 0.94 -30.04 -6.56
N GLN A 297 2.16 -29.74 -6.13
CA GLN A 297 2.46 -29.36 -4.75
C GLN A 297 1.87 -28.02 -4.35
N TYR A 298 1.61 -27.11 -5.28
CA TYR A 298 0.90 -25.86 -4.99
C TYR A 298 -0.59 -26.17 -4.84
N VAL A 299 -0.99 -26.41 -3.61
CA VAL A 299 -2.41 -26.51 -3.27
C VAL A 299 -2.90 -25.08 -3.07
N ASN A 300 -3.74 -24.64 -3.96
CA ASN A 300 -4.32 -23.32 -3.94
C ASN A 300 -5.16 -23.13 -2.66
N ALA A 301 -4.56 -22.52 -1.65
CA ALA A 301 -5.25 -22.16 -0.40
C ALA A 301 -5.81 -20.74 -0.44
N GLU A 302 -5.55 -20.02 -1.53
CA GLU A 302 -5.89 -18.61 -1.65
C GLU A 302 -7.37 -18.40 -2.03
N ASN A 303 -7.96 -17.34 -1.49
CA ASN A 303 -9.36 -16.98 -1.75
C ASN A 303 -9.56 -16.28 -3.11
N VAL A 304 -8.66 -16.48 -4.04
CA VAL A 304 -8.71 -15.90 -5.37
C VAL A 304 -8.77 -17.01 -6.42
N ARG A 305 -9.42 -16.71 -7.53
CA ARG A 305 -9.47 -17.66 -8.63
C ARG A 305 -8.15 -17.68 -9.37
N VAL A 306 -7.69 -18.88 -9.74
CA VAL A 306 -6.51 -19.08 -10.57
C VAL A 306 -6.86 -18.78 -12.03
N ILE A 307 -6.06 -17.93 -12.68
CA ILE A 307 -6.21 -17.54 -14.08
C ILE A 307 -4.98 -17.95 -14.90
N SER A 308 -5.05 -17.81 -16.23
CA SER A 308 -3.89 -18.01 -17.10
C SER A 308 -2.92 -16.83 -17.05
N GLU A 309 -1.65 -17.04 -17.43
CA GLU A 309 -0.69 -15.94 -17.56
C GLU A 309 -1.13 -14.91 -18.62
N GLN A 310 -1.80 -15.35 -19.69
CA GLN A 310 -2.39 -14.46 -20.69
C GLN A 310 -3.43 -13.53 -20.08
N GLN A 311 -4.29 -14.06 -19.20
CA GLN A 311 -5.28 -13.26 -18.50
C GLN A 311 -4.63 -12.31 -17.51
N GLN A 312 -3.64 -12.77 -16.72
CA GLN A 312 -2.88 -11.92 -15.82
C GLN A 312 -2.26 -10.73 -16.55
N ALA A 313 -1.60 -10.98 -17.70
CA ALA A 313 -1.01 -9.92 -18.50
C ALA A 313 -2.06 -8.93 -19.04
N ALA A 314 -3.21 -9.43 -19.47
CA ALA A 314 -4.32 -8.59 -19.93
C ALA A 314 -4.91 -7.73 -18.78
N ASP A 315 -5.05 -8.30 -17.61
CA ASP A 315 -5.60 -7.62 -16.43
C ASP A 315 -4.64 -6.52 -15.92
N LEU A 316 -3.35 -6.81 -15.81
CA LEU A 316 -2.33 -5.82 -15.45
C LEU A 316 -2.22 -4.70 -16.49
N LYS A 317 -2.33 -5.03 -17.78
CA LYS A 317 -2.42 -4.02 -18.84
C LYS A 317 -3.65 -3.14 -18.65
N ALA A 318 -4.80 -3.72 -18.34
CA ALA A 318 -6.03 -2.95 -18.11
C ALA A 318 -5.92 -2.05 -16.87
N LEU A 319 -5.34 -2.53 -15.76
CA LEU A 319 -5.03 -1.70 -14.59
C LEU A 319 -4.26 -0.44 -14.97
N THR A 320 -3.22 -0.64 -15.80
CA THR A 320 -2.32 0.44 -16.19
C THR A 320 -2.98 1.40 -17.18
N THR A 321 -3.70 0.88 -18.20
CA THR A 321 -4.16 1.72 -19.32
C THR A 321 -5.56 2.29 -19.16
N LYS A 322 -6.39 1.75 -18.26
CA LYS A 322 -7.81 2.13 -18.13
C LYS A 322 -8.22 2.57 -16.72
N TYR A 323 -7.48 2.13 -15.68
CA TYR A 323 -7.89 2.36 -14.30
C TYR A 323 -6.89 3.27 -13.57
N PHE A 324 -5.80 2.74 -13.02
CA PHE A 324 -4.97 3.48 -12.08
C PHE A 324 -4.18 4.61 -12.74
N ALA A 325 -3.60 4.40 -13.93
CA ALA A 325 -2.95 5.51 -14.62
C ALA A 325 -3.93 6.60 -15.05
N CYS A 326 -5.21 6.26 -15.21
CA CYS A 326 -6.25 7.24 -15.54
C CYS A 326 -6.88 7.92 -14.31
N ASP A 327 -6.63 7.43 -13.09
CA ASP A 327 -7.16 8.03 -11.86
C ASP A 327 -6.12 8.97 -11.23
N PRO A 328 -6.32 10.30 -11.28
CA PRO A 328 -5.34 11.27 -10.78
C PRO A 328 -5.14 11.20 -9.26
N THR A 329 -6.03 10.53 -8.53
CA THR A 329 -5.89 10.36 -7.07
C THR A 329 -5.03 9.16 -6.68
N VAL A 330 -4.75 8.22 -7.60
CA VAL A 330 -3.86 7.06 -7.34
C VAL A 330 -2.43 7.47 -7.67
N VAL A 331 -1.51 7.43 -6.71
CA VAL A 331 -0.11 7.86 -6.88
C VAL A 331 0.91 6.72 -6.77
N GLY A 332 0.52 5.58 -6.20
CA GLY A 332 1.35 4.40 -6.06
C GLY A 332 0.55 3.13 -6.27
N VAL A 333 1.15 2.11 -6.88
CA VAL A 333 0.56 0.77 -7.06
C VAL A 333 1.61 -0.29 -6.78
N GLN A 334 1.31 -1.20 -5.85
CA GLN A 334 2.14 -2.33 -5.50
C GLN A 334 1.47 -3.62 -5.98
N LEU A 335 2.09 -4.26 -6.96
CA LEU A 335 1.64 -5.57 -7.44
C LEU A 335 1.98 -6.64 -6.38
N PHE A 336 1.10 -7.56 -6.17
CA PHE A 336 1.31 -8.68 -5.25
C PHE A 336 1.53 -9.95 -6.07
N LEU A 337 2.76 -10.38 -6.38
CA LEU A 337 4.14 -10.13 -5.97
C LEU A 337 5.05 -9.77 -7.18
N LEU A 338 6.40 -9.68 -6.99
CA LEU A 338 7.36 -9.79 -8.09
C LEU A 338 7.62 -11.26 -8.44
N VAL A 339 7.92 -12.06 -7.42
CA VAL A 339 8.28 -13.48 -7.57
C VAL A 339 7.20 -14.34 -6.93
N ASP A 340 6.75 -15.37 -7.62
CA ASP A 340 5.85 -16.36 -7.01
C ASP A 340 6.48 -16.92 -5.75
N GLU A 341 5.70 -17.06 -4.70
CA GLU A 341 6.19 -17.71 -3.49
C GLU A 341 6.53 -19.17 -3.74
N LYS A 342 7.64 -19.61 -3.16
CA LYS A 342 8.02 -21.01 -3.17
C LYS A 342 6.99 -21.84 -2.42
N TYR A 343 6.75 -23.06 -2.89
CA TYR A 343 5.91 -24.01 -2.18
C TYR A 343 6.41 -24.24 -0.76
N ARG A 344 5.55 -23.97 0.21
CA ARG A 344 5.81 -24.21 1.63
C ARG A 344 5.21 -25.56 2.01
N ASN A 345 6.05 -26.61 2.01
CA ASN A 345 5.63 -27.93 2.49
C ASN A 345 5.81 -27.97 4.00
N GLY A 346 4.72 -27.86 4.75
CA GLY A 346 4.82 -27.94 6.20
C GLY A 346 3.55 -27.53 6.93
N ARG A 347 3.62 -27.65 8.23
CA ARG A 347 2.62 -27.14 9.16
C ARG A 347 3.28 -26.05 10.00
N ASP A 348 2.51 -25.02 10.33
CA ASP A 348 2.96 -24.01 11.30
C ASP A 348 3.05 -24.61 12.72
N GLU A 349 3.50 -23.78 13.65
CA GLU A 349 3.62 -24.17 15.07
C GLU A 349 2.28 -24.60 15.71
N THR A 350 1.15 -24.27 15.07
CA THR A 350 -0.19 -24.67 15.49
C THR A 350 -0.65 -25.98 14.84
N GLY A 351 0.19 -26.56 13.96
CA GLY A 351 -0.12 -27.76 13.20
C GLY A 351 -1.02 -27.52 11.98
N LYS A 352 -1.32 -26.26 11.64
CA LYS A 352 -2.09 -25.91 10.47
C LYS A 352 -1.22 -26.07 9.22
N TYR A 353 -1.79 -26.69 8.18
CA TYR A 353 -1.12 -26.85 6.90
C TYR A 353 -0.82 -25.48 6.27
N MET A 354 0.45 -25.23 5.98
CA MET A 354 0.94 -23.99 5.35
C MET A 354 1.08 -24.14 3.83
N GLY A 355 0.44 -25.15 3.25
CA GLY A 355 0.59 -25.47 1.84
C GLY A 355 0.16 -24.35 0.91
N GLY A 356 0.87 -24.28 -0.21
CA GLY A 356 0.73 -23.25 -1.22
C GLY A 356 1.62 -22.05 -0.91
N GLY A 357 1.76 -21.18 -1.80
CA GLY A 357 2.29 -19.86 -1.78
C GLY A 357 1.51 -19.08 -2.81
N TRP A 358 1.65 -17.78 -2.83
CA TRP A 358 0.98 -16.94 -3.82
C TRP A 358 1.73 -17.02 -5.16
N GLN A 359 1.03 -17.41 -6.25
CA GLN A 359 1.57 -17.46 -7.61
C GLN A 359 1.11 -16.24 -8.42
N SER A 360 1.07 -15.08 -7.79
CA SER A 360 0.63 -13.82 -8.40
C SER A 360 1.78 -12.94 -8.90
N GLY A 361 3.01 -13.41 -8.78
CA GLY A 361 4.20 -12.72 -9.24
C GLY A 361 4.27 -12.50 -10.75
N LEU A 362 5.17 -11.63 -11.16
CA LEU A 362 5.58 -11.43 -12.54
C LEU A 362 6.63 -12.45 -12.99
N LEU A 363 7.30 -13.08 -12.03
CA LEU A 363 8.28 -14.16 -12.20
C LEU A 363 7.78 -15.44 -11.54
N THR A 364 8.16 -16.59 -12.08
CA THR A 364 7.89 -17.88 -11.43
C THR A 364 8.69 -18.02 -10.15
N ALA A 365 8.26 -18.95 -9.27
CA ALA A 365 9.00 -19.24 -8.03
C ALA A 365 10.43 -19.72 -8.32
N GLY A 366 11.40 -19.13 -7.63
CA GLY A 366 12.81 -19.46 -7.76
C GLY A 366 13.70 -18.34 -7.27
N ASP A 367 14.99 -18.58 -7.34
CA ASP A 367 16.04 -17.60 -7.09
C ASP A 367 16.68 -17.18 -8.43
N GLU A 368 17.76 -16.39 -8.37
CA GLU A 368 18.53 -16.01 -9.54
C GLU A 368 18.89 -17.24 -10.42
N GLY A 369 18.63 -17.13 -11.72
CA GLY A 369 18.85 -18.18 -12.71
C GLY A 369 17.83 -19.32 -12.72
N VAL A 370 16.88 -19.35 -11.78
CA VAL A 370 15.79 -20.32 -11.69
C VAL A 370 14.44 -19.70 -12.00
N SER A 371 14.15 -18.49 -11.45
CA SER A 371 12.94 -17.75 -11.77
C SER A 371 12.89 -17.36 -13.24
N GLN A 372 11.73 -17.52 -13.86
CA GLN A 372 11.50 -17.19 -15.26
C GLN A 372 10.41 -16.12 -15.39
N PRO A 373 10.58 -15.15 -16.30
CA PRO A 373 9.55 -14.16 -16.55
C PRO A 373 8.26 -14.79 -17.06
N LYS A 374 7.13 -14.43 -16.43
CA LYS A 374 5.80 -14.71 -16.98
C LYS A 374 5.47 -13.73 -18.11
N LEU A 375 4.40 -14.01 -18.85
CA LEU A 375 3.99 -13.14 -19.97
C LEU A 375 3.76 -11.69 -19.55
N ALA A 376 3.25 -11.47 -18.36
CA ALA A 376 2.98 -10.14 -17.83
C ALA A 376 4.24 -9.29 -17.68
N TYR A 377 5.38 -9.87 -17.31
CA TYR A 377 6.64 -9.15 -17.07
C TYR A 377 7.02 -8.25 -18.24
N ALA A 378 7.24 -8.84 -19.43
CA ALA A 378 7.66 -8.09 -20.61
C ALA A 378 6.54 -7.21 -21.21
N GLN A 379 5.28 -7.64 -21.09
CA GLN A 379 4.15 -6.91 -21.67
C GLN A 379 3.76 -5.65 -20.91
N THR A 380 4.03 -5.60 -19.59
CA THR A 380 3.64 -4.47 -18.74
C THR A 380 4.78 -3.50 -18.43
N ALA A 381 6.04 -3.92 -18.55
CA ALA A 381 7.20 -3.05 -18.27
C ALA A 381 7.16 -1.69 -19.02
N PRO A 382 6.89 -1.63 -20.33
CA PRO A 382 6.81 -0.33 -21.02
C PRO A 382 5.61 0.52 -20.56
N LEU A 383 4.55 -0.09 -20.04
CA LEU A 383 3.39 0.63 -19.49
C LEU A 383 3.70 1.21 -18.10
N PHE A 384 4.43 0.47 -17.27
CA PHE A 384 4.89 0.98 -15.98
C PHE A 384 5.87 2.14 -16.17
N ALA A 385 6.81 2.02 -17.11
CA ALA A 385 7.71 3.10 -17.49
C ALA A 385 6.97 4.36 -17.97
N ALA A 386 5.89 4.19 -18.72
CA ALA A 386 5.08 5.30 -19.20
C ALA A 386 4.28 6.02 -18.09
N GLY A 387 4.06 5.36 -16.94
CA GLY A 387 3.32 5.94 -15.81
C GLY A 387 1.93 6.45 -16.23
N ARG A 388 1.64 7.73 -15.95
CA ARG A 388 0.36 8.35 -16.35
C ARG A 388 0.12 8.36 -17.86
N ALA A 389 1.19 8.45 -18.67
CA ALA A 389 1.05 8.46 -20.13
C ALA A 389 0.55 7.12 -20.70
N ALA A 390 0.55 6.05 -19.92
CA ALA A 390 -0.07 4.78 -20.29
C ALA A 390 -1.60 4.83 -20.33
N CYS A 391 -2.24 5.82 -19.71
CA CYS A 391 -3.70 6.00 -19.77
C CYS A 391 -4.17 6.23 -21.20
N THR A 392 -5.05 5.35 -21.69
CA THR A 392 -5.60 5.40 -23.05
C THR A 392 -6.97 6.08 -23.14
N GLY A 393 -7.55 6.45 -22.01
CA GLY A 393 -8.84 7.11 -21.90
C GLY A 393 -8.76 8.50 -21.30
N PRO A 394 -9.89 9.14 -21.05
CA PRO A 394 -9.94 10.38 -20.27
C PRO A 394 -9.56 10.09 -18.81
N LEU A 395 -9.00 11.09 -18.12
CA LEU A 395 -8.78 11.00 -16.70
C LEU A 395 -10.11 10.79 -15.95
N ILE A 396 -10.08 9.91 -14.97
CA ILE A 396 -11.24 9.60 -14.14
C ILE A 396 -11.52 10.81 -13.23
N SER A 397 -12.65 11.46 -13.45
CA SER A 397 -13.14 12.51 -12.58
C SER A 397 -14.11 11.93 -11.55
N TRP A 398 -14.10 12.52 -10.36
CA TRP A 398 -15.04 12.14 -9.30
C TRP A 398 -15.54 13.40 -8.59
N ALA A 399 -16.82 13.39 -8.23
CA ALA A 399 -17.44 14.39 -7.38
C ALA A 399 -18.33 13.70 -6.33
N PRO A 400 -18.39 14.24 -5.11
CA PRO A 400 -19.20 13.64 -4.05
C PRO A 400 -20.68 13.72 -4.36
N THR A 401 -21.38 12.64 -4.07
CA THR A 401 -22.85 12.64 -4.06
C THR A 401 -23.33 13.26 -2.75
N LYS A 402 -24.24 14.25 -2.85
CA LYS A 402 -24.87 14.81 -1.64
C LYS A 402 -25.67 13.71 -0.93
N ALA A 403 -25.42 13.51 0.36
CA ALA A 403 -26.24 12.61 1.16
C ALA A 403 -27.72 12.95 0.97
N LYS A 404 -28.53 12.00 0.52
CA LYS A 404 -30.00 12.17 0.52
C LYS A 404 -30.41 12.44 1.96
N LYS A 405 -30.90 13.65 2.28
CA LYS A 405 -31.49 13.93 3.58
C LYS A 405 -32.55 12.84 3.84
N ALA A 406 -32.33 12.00 4.83
CA ALA A 406 -33.34 11.05 5.25
C ALA A 406 -34.62 11.84 5.50
N LYS A 407 -35.68 11.55 4.74
CA LYS A 407 -37.01 12.08 5.04
C LYS A 407 -37.34 11.58 6.45
N ARG A 408 -37.33 12.48 7.44
CA ARG A 408 -37.92 12.17 8.74
C ARG A 408 -39.34 11.77 8.44
N ALA A 409 -39.66 10.47 8.63
CA ALA A 409 -41.03 10.04 8.74
C ALA A 409 -41.63 10.79 9.92
N LYS A 410 -42.70 11.54 9.65
CA LYS A 410 -43.55 12.19 10.68
C LYS A 410 -44.38 11.11 11.36
#